data_82547bf6d1902b20c0e68ae601e080eb
#
_entry.id   82547bf6d1902b20c0e68ae601e080eb
#
_cell.length_a   1.000
_cell.length_b   1.000
_cell.length_c   1.000
_cell.angle_alpha   90.00
_cell.angle_beta   90.00
_cell.angle_gamma   90.00
#
_symmetry.space_group_name_H-M   'P 1'
#
loop_
_entity.id
_entity.type
_entity.pdbx_description
1 polymer ?
#
loop_
_entity_poly.entity_id
_entity_poly.type
_entity_poly.pdbx_seq_one_letter_code
_entity_poly.pdbx_strand_id
1 'polypeptide(L)'
;MQRGFDFLKRKYYEVLMPNLLVQLSDKLGTVLDVVVVGFLIGSTQLPALNAVSPFVLFSSIIYSLYGQGGSLLAIKAKSDWDSEKANDFFTLSIIGCLLACLLYMVLIFIFADSLLHLLNIPESIFETSKIYLLILTNFFTLNSYIKVLAYFLKSDGRARLTLRAVIIANVLNLGLNFALINLFPQKIAGIALALVLGYLVSAIYISKYFFEKDATFKLVSPTKFTLRDLSIFSISALRASPELIARICLAIKTTVLVYLCATYWGDVGLLAFLVYDNVETLVYLFVSGMTKTVSPFFTLFYNEHDHPSVEYMAILSTKHTLIFIVSLSVLFMVYPQILCIMFNITGAYAQEIISLAIRITSLGLIGRCLCMIIADYAQGISSSKISALINFLREGLLPFVFILILIPSLGGIGIWITLALSDTIPLLVYHAIVFYQKNKYPSLKNSALRIPDSVSFHWTSIRGNFEEMDDSMQESNKEIIRNIKGVFEEDYLIITGALEDIAKNLFIVEKTVSEIDISVIVNEDFVVLRFIYDGDSYDPFKNEKLLGKQHIKDLNELNHSFDFYRMFDMNFAYVKVFKN
;
A
#
# COMPACT_ATOMS: atom_id res chain seq x y z
N MET A 1 2.97 -17.91 -30.69
CA MET A 1 3.77 -18.35 -29.50
C MET A 1 3.10 -17.89 -28.21
N GLN A 2 3.09 -18.72 -27.15
CA GLN A 2 2.70 -18.25 -25.84
C GLN A 2 3.83 -17.39 -25.29
N ARG A 3 3.54 -16.17 -24.86
CA ARG A 3 4.48 -15.26 -24.23
C ARG A 3 5.14 -15.91 -23.01
N GLY A 4 6.47 -15.97 -22.94
CA GLY A 4 7.23 -16.33 -21.75
C GLY A 4 7.27 -15.13 -20.80
N PHE A 5 6.75 -15.26 -19.58
CA PHE A 5 6.76 -14.16 -18.58
C PHE A 5 7.87 -14.33 -17.54
N ASP A 6 8.93 -15.08 -17.86
CA ASP A 6 9.99 -15.40 -16.89
C ASP A 6 10.75 -14.16 -16.42
N PHE A 7 11.00 -13.21 -17.32
CA PHE A 7 11.61 -11.93 -16.99
C PHE A 7 10.77 -11.14 -15.97
N LEU A 8 9.47 -10.94 -16.26
CA LEU A 8 8.56 -10.24 -15.36
C LEU A 8 8.37 -10.95 -14.03
N LYS A 9 8.33 -12.30 -14.07
CA LYS A 9 8.23 -13.13 -12.86
C LYS A 9 9.45 -12.95 -11.96
N ARG A 10 10.67 -12.96 -12.54
CA ARG A 10 11.91 -12.72 -11.80
C ARG A 10 11.89 -11.33 -11.16
N LYS A 11 11.57 -10.29 -11.94
CA LYS A 11 11.48 -8.91 -11.45
C LYS A 11 10.42 -8.72 -10.38
N TYR A 12 9.27 -9.38 -10.51
CA TYR A 12 8.26 -9.41 -9.45
C TYR A 12 8.84 -9.90 -8.12
N TYR A 13 9.58 -11.02 -8.11
CA TYR A 13 10.17 -11.55 -6.87
C TYR A 13 11.31 -10.68 -6.34
N GLU A 14 12.12 -10.08 -7.21
CA GLU A 14 13.18 -9.15 -6.81
C GLU A 14 12.61 -7.92 -6.07
N VAL A 15 11.45 -7.41 -6.49
CA VAL A 15 10.77 -6.27 -5.85
C VAL A 15 9.90 -6.71 -4.67
N LEU A 16 9.31 -7.91 -4.72
CA LEU A 16 8.42 -8.43 -3.69
C LEU A 16 9.13 -8.60 -2.35
N MET A 17 10.30 -9.26 -2.33
CA MET A 17 11.00 -9.58 -1.08
C MET A 17 11.41 -8.33 -0.29
N PRO A 18 12.05 -7.30 -0.87
CA PRO A 18 12.32 -6.05 -0.17
C PRO A 18 11.05 -5.36 0.34
N ASN A 19 9.98 -5.32 -0.47
CA ASN A 19 8.73 -4.68 -0.05
C ASN A 19 8.04 -5.43 1.10
N LEU A 20 8.03 -6.75 1.08
CA LEU A 20 7.54 -7.55 2.20
C LEU A 20 8.34 -7.27 3.48
N LEU A 21 9.67 -7.22 3.40
CA LEU A 21 10.53 -6.92 4.54
C LEU A 21 10.28 -5.52 5.11
N VAL A 22 10.04 -4.52 4.25
CA VAL A 22 9.67 -3.16 4.68
C VAL A 22 8.34 -3.17 5.43
N GLN A 23 7.31 -3.83 4.87
CA GLN A 23 6.00 -3.93 5.50
C GLN A 23 6.07 -4.72 6.81
N LEU A 24 6.82 -5.82 6.82
CA LEU A 24 7.09 -6.63 8.02
C LEU A 24 7.73 -5.80 9.12
N SER A 25 8.74 -5.00 8.79
CA SER A 25 9.43 -4.14 9.77
C SER A 25 8.51 -3.09 10.38
N ASP A 26 7.57 -2.55 9.60
CA ASP A 26 6.62 -1.50 10.08
C ASP A 26 5.55 -2.08 11.03
N LYS A 27 5.10 -3.32 10.80
CA LYS A 27 3.94 -3.89 11.50
C LYS A 27 4.27 -5.04 12.47
N LEU A 28 5.27 -5.86 12.15
CA LEU A 28 5.70 -6.92 13.06
C LEU A 28 6.15 -6.38 14.41
N GLY A 29 6.78 -5.22 14.43
CA GLY A 29 7.14 -4.55 15.68
C GLY A 29 5.94 -4.35 16.58
N THR A 30 4.81 -3.91 16.04
CA THR A 30 3.56 -3.68 16.81
C THR A 30 2.97 -5.00 17.33
N VAL A 31 2.93 -6.04 16.50
CA VAL A 31 2.38 -7.34 16.91
C VAL A 31 3.30 -8.02 17.93
N LEU A 32 4.61 -7.99 17.71
CA LEU A 32 5.59 -8.53 18.65
C LEU A 32 5.55 -7.81 19.99
N ASP A 33 5.32 -6.49 19.97
CA ASP A 33 5.16 -5.70 21.19
C ASP A 33 3.99 -6.23 22.04
N VAL A 34 2.80 -6.43 21.43
CA VAL A 34 1.63 -6.98 22.13
C VAL A 34 1.89 -8.39 22.66
N VAL A 35 2.57 -9.24 21.88
CA VAL A 35 2.94 -10.60 22.30
C VAL A 35 3.90 -10.56 23.49
N VAL A 36 4.96 -9.76 23.41
CA VAL A 36 5.95 -9.60 24.49
C VAL A 36 5.30 -9.03 25.75
N VAL A 37 4.43 -8.03 25.59
CA VAL A 37 3.65 -7.45 26.68
C VAL A 37 2.76 -8.50 27.36
N GLY A 38 2.09 -9.37 26.58
CA GLY A 38 1.30 -10.47 27.11
C GLY A 38 2.10 -11.44 27.98
N PHE A 39 3.34 -11.73 27.60
CA PHE A 39 4.25 -12.54 28.43
C PHE A 39 4.76 -11.81 29.68
N LEU A 40 5.01 -10.50 29.59
CA LEU A 40 5.59 -9.70 30.68
C LEU A 40 4.59 -9.31 31.77
N ILE A 41 3.35 -8.96 31.39
CA ILE A 41 2.32 -8.50 32.35
C ILE A 41 1.14 -9.45 32.53
N GLY A 42 1.05 -10.47 31.69
CA GLY A 42 -0.04 -11.42 31.68
C GLY A 42 -1.25 -10.96 30.85
N SER A 43 -2.15 -11.89 30.54
CA SER A 43 -3.32 -11.65 29.70
C SER A 43 -4.41 -10.76 30.34
N THR A 44 -4.38 -10.58 31.66
CA THR A 44 -5.40 -9.81 32.41
C THR A 44 -5.35 -8.31 32.11
N GLN A 45 -4.18 -7.76 31.74
CA GLN A 45 -4.03 -6.33 31.46
C GLN A 45 -4.02 -6.01 29.94
N LEU A 46 -3.90 -7.02 29.08
CA LEU A 46 -3.96 -6.84 27.64
C LEU A 46 -5.24 -6.15 27.12
N PRO A 47 -6.45 -6.39 27.70
CA PRO A 47 -7.65 -5.70 27.29
C PRO A 47 -7.55 -4.18 27.37
N ALA A 48 -6.75 -3.64 28.33
CA ALA A 48 -6.54 -2.21 28.46
C ALA A 48 -5.82 -1.58 27.26
N LEU A 49 -4.93 -2.33 26.59
CA LEU A 49 -4.27 -1.86 25.36
C LEU A 49 -5.28 -1.68 24.24
N ASN A 50 -6.23 -2.62 24.15
CA ASN A 50 -7.25 -2.58 23.10
C ASN A 50 -8.34 -1.54 23.34
N ALA A 51 -8.65 -1.26 24.60
CA ALA A 51 -9.60 -0.21 24.98
C ALA A 51 -9.22 1.16 24.40
N VAL A 52 -7.92 1.40 24.15
CA VAL A 52 -7.42 2.67 23.59
C VAL A 52 -7.24 2.64 22.06
N SER A 53 -7.49 1.51 21.38
CA SER A 53 -7.32 1.38 19.94
C SER A 53 -8.11 2.40 19.10
N PRO A 54 -9.36 2.81 19.45
CA PRO A 54 -10.05 3.88 18.74
C PRO A 54 -9.25 5.18 18.71
N PHE A 55 -8.60 5.54 19.81
CA PHE A 55 -7.81 6.78 19.91
C PHE A 55 -6.57 6.75 19.01
N VAL A 56 -5.93 5.58 18.88
CA VAL A 56 -4.82 5.36 17.92
C VAL A 56 -5.31 5.61 16.50
N LEU A 57 -6.48 5.10 16.13
CA LEU A 57 -7.05 5.26 14.80
C LEU A 57 -7.49 6.70 14.52
N PHE A 58 -8.07 7.40 15.49
CA PHE A 58 -8.38 8.82 15.34
C PHE A 58 -7.11 9.66 15.12
N SER A 59 -6.00 9.35 15.81
CA SER A 59 -4.72 10.01 15.54
C SER A 59 -4.23 9.78 14.11
N SER A 60 -4.58 8.63 13.51
CA SER A 60 -4.21 8.30 12.13
C SER A 60 -4.88 9.19 11.08
N ILE A 61 -6.03 9.76 11.40
CA ILE A 61 -6.73 10.73 10.55
C ILE A 61 -5.86 11.99 10.40
N ILE A 62 -5.23 12.43 11.49
CA ILE A 62 -4.37 13.64 11.50
C ILE A 62 -3.20 13.47 10.55
N TYR A 63 -2.42 12.39 10.69
CA TYR A 63 -1.26 12.21 9.81
C TYR A 63 -1.65 11.85 8.37
N SER A 64 -2.80 11.25 8.14
CA SER A 64 -3.30 11.00 6.78
C SER A 64 -3.68 12.32 6.10
N LEU A 65 -4.36 13.21 6.80
CA LEU A 65 -4.73 14.52 6.30
C LEU A 65 -3.48 15.34 5.91
N TYR A 66 -2.59 15.56 6.86
CA TYR A 66 -1.43 16.43 6.67
C TYR A 66 -0.28 15.76 5.93
N GLY A 67 -0.07 14.46 6.11
CA GLY A 67 0.99 13.72 5.43
C GLY A 67 0.63 13.38 3.99
N GLN A 68 -0.41 12.58 3.78
CA GLN A 68 -0.82 12.17 2.43
C GLN A 68 -1.36 13.36 1.63
N GLY A 69 -2.34 14.07 2.17
CA GLY A 69 -2.95 15.21 1.48
C GLY A 69 -1.94 16.32 1.20
N GLY A 70 -1.10 16.66 2.19
CA GLY A 70 -0.08 17.68 2.05
C GLY A 70 1.02 17.30 1.05
N SER A 71 1.49 16.05 1.07
CA SER A 71 2.52 15.60 0.12
C SER A 71 2.01 15.59 -1.33
N LEU A 72 0.75 15.20 -1.57
CA LEU A 72 0.16 15.24 -2.90
C LEU A 72 0.04 16.67 -3.44
N LEU A 73 -0.33 17.63 -2.59
CA LEU A 73 -0.36 19.05 -2.95
C LEU A 73 1.05 19.59 -3.24
N ALA A 74 2.05 19.20 -2.44
CA ALA A 74 3.43 19.61 -2.63
C ALA A 74 4.03 19.01 -3.93
N ILE A 75 3.75 17.73 -4.23
CA ILE A 75 4.17 17.09 -5.48
C ILE A 75 3.54 17.82 -6.68
N LYS A 76 2.25 18.14 -6.59
CA LYS A 76 1.57 18.90 -7.65
C LYS A 76 2.22 20.26 -7.86
N ALA A 77 2.49 21.02 -6.79
CA ALA A 77 3.19 22.30 -6.90
C ALA A 77 4.59 22.15 -7.52
N LYS A 78 5.32 21.07 -7.20
CA LYS A 78 6.61 20.75 -7.84
C LYS A 78 6.46 20.46 -9.33
N SER A 79 5.43 19.71 -9.75
CA SER A 79 5.17 19.45 -11.16
C SER A 79 4.78 20.71 -11.95
N ASP A 80 4.19 21.70 -11.26
CA ASP A 80 3.89 23.01 -11.80
C ASP A 80 5.09 24.00 -11.73
N TRP A 81 6.30 23.50 -11.40
CA TRP A 81 7.56 24.26 -11.23
C TRP A 81 7.54 25.29 -10.10
N ASP A 82 6.57 25.25 -9.21
CA ASP A 82 6.41 26.15 -8.07
C ASP A 82 7.03 25.53 -6.79
N SER A 83 8.37 25.61 -6.72
CA SER A 83 9.13 25.07 -5.59
C SER A 83 8.89 25.82 -4.29
N GLU A 84 8.55 27.11 -4.34
CA GLU A 84 8.23 27.91 -3.16
C GLU A 84 6.95 27.41 -2.52
N LYS A 85 5.89 27.27 -3.30
CA LYS A 85 4.59 26.75 -2.86
C LYS A 85 4.67 25.30 -2.35
N ALA A 86 5.52 24.47 -2.96
CA ALA A 86 5.77 23.12 -2.48
C ALA A 86 6.38 23.11 -1.06
N ASN A 87 7.33 24.01 -0.79
CA ASN A 87 7.93 24.18 0.53
C ASN A 87 6.93 24.78 1.54
N ASP A 88 6.06 25.68 1.11
CA ASP A 88 4.96 26.20 1.92
C ASP A 88 4.02 25.06 2.35
N PHE A 89 3.60 24.20 1.42
CA PHE A 89 2.76 23.03 1.73
C PHE A 89 3.46 22.03 2.65
N PHE A 90 4.76 21.81 2.49
CA PHE A 90 5.55 20.98 3.39
C PHE A 90 5.54 21.54 4.83
N THR A 91 5.80 22.85 4.97
CA THR A 91 5.83 23.52 6.26
C THR A 91 4.45 23.52 6.92
N LEU A 92 3.39 23.86 6.16
CA LEU A 92 2.02 23.83 6.65
C LEU A 92 1.57 22.42 7.08
N SER A 93 2.05 21.37 6.39
CA SER A 93 1.78 19.98 6.78
C SER A 93 2.33 19.65 8.16
N ILE A 94 3.55 20.07 8.46
CA ILE A 94 4.19 19.82 9.75
C ILE A 94 3.51 20.65 10.85
N ILE A 95 3.31 21.94 10.62
CA ILE A 95 2.65 22.84 11.60
C ILE A 95 1.22 22.36 11.87
N GLY A 96 0.45 22.08 10.83
CA GLY A 96 -0.93 21.62 10.94
C GLY A 96 -1.03 20.30 11.69
N CYS A 97 -0.15 19.36 11.41
CA CYS A 97 -0.07 18.09 12.13
C CYS A 97 0.22 18.29 13.62
N LEU A 98 1.24 19.07 13.96
CA LEU A 98 1.62 19.31 15.36
C LEU A 98 0.52 20.04 16.13
N LEU A 99 -0.11 21.07 15.55
CA LEU A 99 -1.23 21.78 16.17
C LEU A 99 -2.46 20.88 16.35
N ALA A 100 -2.81 20.07 15.36
CA ALA A 100 -3.91 19.14 15.46
C ALA A 100 -3.65 18.06 16.51
N CYS A 101 -2.42 17.53 16.60
CA CYS A 101 -2.02 16.58 17.65
C CYS A 101 -2.05 17.21 19.04
N LEU A 102 -1.60 18.45 19.18
CA LEU A 102 -1.67 19.18 20.45
C LEU A 102 -3.13 19.37 20.90
N LEU A 103 -4.01 19.79 19.98
CA LEU A 103 -5.44 19.90 20.27
C LEU A 103 -6.03 18.54 20.68
N TYR A 104 -5.69 17.48 19.94
CA TYR A 104 -6.14 16.12 20.24
C TYR A 104 -5.66 15.64 21.62
N MET A 105 -4.41 15.90 21.96
CA MET A 105 -3.83 15.61 23.26
C MET A 105 -4.59 16.34 24.40
N VAL A 106 -4.84 17.64 24.24
CA VAL A 106 -5.59 18.46 25.23
C VAL A 106 -7.02 17.91 25.42
N LEU A 107 -7.70 17.55 24.32
CA LEU A 107 -9.04 16.96 24.39
C LEU A 107 -9.04 15.63 25.15
N ILE A 108 -8.06 14.76 24.90
CA ILE A 108 -7.95 13.49 25.64
C ILE A 108 -7.67 13.75 27.12
N PHE A 109 -6.75 14.66 27.48
CA PHE A 109 -6.47 14.98 28.89
C PHE A 109 -7.69 15.49 29.64
N ILE A 110 -8.54 16.32 29.01
CA ILE A 110 -9.76 16.87 29.66
C ILE A 110 -10.87 15.81 29.74
N PHE A 111 -11.05 15.00 28.70
CA PHE A 111 -12.23 14.14 28.56
C PHE A 111 -11.92 12.64 28.71
N ALA A 112 -10.72 12.23 29.17
CA ALA A 112 -10.31 10.82 29.26
C ALA A 112 -11.36 9.94 29.96
N ASP A 113 -11.85 10.34 31.12
CA ASP A 113 -12.83 9.59 31.90
C ASP A 113 -14.15 9.45 31.12
N SER A 114 -14.67 10.56 30.61
CA SER A 114 -15.91 10.56 29.83
C SER A 114 -15.82 9.72 28.58
N LEU A 115 -14.67 9.74 27.89
CA LEU A 115 -14.43 8.96 26.69
C LEU A 115 -14.35 7.45 26.97
N LEU A 116 -13.67 7.05 28.04
CA LEU A 116 -13.59 5.64 28.45
C LEU A 116 -14.94 5.12 28.95
N HIS A 117 -15.71 5.91 29.71
CA HIS A 117 -17.08 5.57 30.08
C HIS A 117 -18.00 5.45 28.86
N LEU A 118 -17.86 6.33 27.86
CA LEU A 118 -18.61 6.26 26.59
C LEU A 118 -18.33 4.96 25.85
N LEU A 119 -17.11 4.43 25.94
CA LEU A 119 -16.73 3.13 25.36
C LEU A 119 -17.16 1.94 26.23
N ASN A 120 -17.84 2.19 27.36
CA ASN A 120 -18.29 1.17 28.31
C ASN A 120 -17.15 0.26 28.79
N ILE A 121 -15.96 0.87 29.05
CA ILE A 121 -14.79 0.12 29.50
C ILE A 121 -15.05 -0.42 30.91
N PRO A 122 -14.81 -1.73 31.16
CA PRO A 122 -15.03 -2.36 32.46
C PRO A 122 -14.20 -1.71 33.56
N GLU A 123 -14.80 -1.60 34.76
CA GLU A 123 -14.16 -1.02 35.96
C GLU A 123 -12.85 -1.74 36.33
N SER A 124 -12.77 -3.05 36.07
CA SER A 124 -11.58 -3.87 36.32
C SER A 124 -10.30 -3.38 35.62
N ILE A 125 -10.46 -2.74 34.46
CA ILE A 125 -9.34 -2.24 33.64
C ILE A 125 -9.38 -0.73 33.41
N PHE A 126 -10.36 -0.02 33.98
CA PHE A 126 -10.61 1.40 33.69
C PHE A 126 -9.39 2.27 34.02
N GLU A 127 -8.89 2.20 35.26
CA GLU A 127 -7.72 2.99 35.69
C GLU A 127 -6.45 2.61 34.89
N THR A 128 -6.29 1.34 34.57
CA THR A 128 -5.16 0.86 33.75
C THR A 128 -5.24 1.42 32.33
N SER A 129 -6.42 1.42 31.72
CA SER A 129 -6.69 1.98 30.40
C SER A 129 -6.48 3.50 30.36
N LYS A 130 -6.92 4.19 31.42
CA LYS A 130 -6.77 5.65 31.57
C LYS A 130 -5.30 6.06 31.62
N ILE A 131 -4.51 5.41 32.48
CA ILE A 131 -3.06 5.70 32.60
C ILE A 131 -2.35 5.43 31.28
N TYR A 132 -2.66 4.30 30.66
CA TYR A 132 -2.10 3.94 29.35
C TYR A 132 -2.45 5.00 28.30
N LEU A 133 -3.73 5.41 28.19
CA LEU A 133 -4.20 6.42 27.24
C LEU A 133 -3.48 7.76 27.43
N LEU A 134 -3.39 8.25 28.67
CA LEU A 134 -2.76 9.54 28.97
C LEU A 134 -1.27 9.58 28.58
N ILE A 135 -0.53 8.50 28.83
CA ILE A 135 0.88 8.41 28.39
C ILE A 135 0.96 8.29 26.86
N LEU A 136 0.05 7.54 26.25
CA LEU A 136 0.03 7.25 24.82
C LEU A 136 -0.26 8.49 23.95
N THR A 137 -0.85 9.57 24.52
CA THR A 137 -1.06 10.83 23.78
C THR A 137 0.22 11.40 23.20
N ASN A 138 1.34 11.26 23.93
CA ASN A 138 2.66 11.67 23.44
C ASN A 138 3.11 10.82 22.23
N PHE A 139 2.85 9.51 22.27
CA PHE A 139 3.08 8.63 21.13
C PHE A 139 2.28 9.06 19.89
N PHE A 140 1.01 9.45 20.04
CA PHE A 140 0.19 9.90 18.92
C PHE A 140 0.84 11.08 18.18
N THR A 141 1.38 12.03 18.92
CA THR A 141 2.07 13.20 18.35
C THR A 141 3.35 12.80 17.62
N LEU A 142 4.21 12.00 18.26
CA LEU A 142 5.48 11.55 17.68
C LEU A 142 5.26 10.67 16.44
N ASN A 143 4.33 9.71 16.52
CA ASN A 143 3.98 8.84 15.40
C ASN A 143 3.41 9.64 14.23
N SER A 144 2.51 10.59 14.50
CA SER A 144 1.93 11.44 13.45
C SER A 144 3.00 12.27 12.75
N TYR A 145 3.91 12.85 13.50
CA TYR A 145 5.05 13.60 12.96
C TYR A 145 5.94 12.73 12.07
N ILE A 146 6.33 11.53 12.53
CA ILE A 146 7.13 10.59 11.75
C ILE A 146 6.40 10.19 10.47
N LYS A 147 5.09 9.89 10.54
CA LYS A 147 4.29 9.49 9.37
C LYS A 147 4.12 10.63 8.37
N VAL A 148 3.93 11.88 8.81
CA VAL A 148 3.89 13.04 7.91
C VAL A 148 5.21 13.17 7.16
N LEU A 149 6.35 13.16 7.85
CA LEU A 149 7.66 13.19 7.20
C LEU A 149 7.86 12.00 6.25
N ALA A 150 7.40 10.81 6.61
CA ALA A 150 7.51 9.61 5.80
C ALA A 150 6.82 9.75 4.43
N TYR A 151 5.67 10.43 4.35
CA TYR A 151 5.00 10.70 3.07
C TYR A 151 5.85 11.59 2.16
N PHE A 152 6.46 12.64 2.69
CA PHE A 152 7.33 13.53 1.92
C PHE A 152 8.66 12.86 1.54
N LEU A 153 9.28 12.13 2.46
CA LEU A 153 10.52 11.37 2.21
C LEU A 153 10.34 10.30 1.14
N LYS A 154 9.17 9.65 1.12
CA LYS A 154 8.84 8.69 0.07
C LYS A 154 8.78 9.36 -1.31
N SER A 155 8.21 10.55 -1.38
CA SER A 155 8.12 11.34 -2.61
C SER A 155 9.48 11.88 -3.04
N ASP A 156 10.39 12.11 -2.10
CA ASP A 156 11.78 12.53 -2.33
C ASP A 156 12.74 11.37 -2.63
N GLY A 157 12.22 10.14 -2.80
CA GLY A 157 13.04 8.95 -3.05
C GLY A 157 13.84 8.45 -1.84
N ARG A 158 13.61 9.02 -0.64
CA ARG A 158 14.37 8.74 0.60
C ARG A 158 13.66 7.78 1.55
N ALA A 159 12.90 6.83 1.03
CA ALA A 159 12.16 5.84 1.81
C ALA A 159 13.03 5.04 2.80
N ARG A 160 14.33 4.87 2.49
CA ARG A 160 15.30 4.19 3.38
C ARG A 160 15.48 4.92 4.73
N LEU A 161 15.38 6.26 4.75
CA LEU A 161 15.47 7.03 6.00
C LEU A 161 14.26 6.73 6.89
N THR A 162 13.06 6.69 6.31
CA THR A 162 11.84 6.28 7.01
C THR A 162 11.94 4.87 7.57
N LEU A 163 12.40 3.92 6.75
CA LEU A 163 12.55 2.53 7.18
C LEU A 163 13.48 2.40 8.39
N ARG A 164 14.64 3.06 8.37
CA ARG A 164 15.58 3.07 9.50
C ARG A 164 14.96 3.70 10.75
N ALA A 165 14.20 4.80 10.60
CA ALA A 165 13.51 5.44 11.71
C ALA A 165 12.49 4.50 12.37
N VAL A 166 11.70 3.76 11.59
CA VAL A 166 10.71 2.79 12.10
C VAL A 166 11.41 1.60 12.79
N ILE A 167 12.49 1.08 12.22
CA ILE A 167 13.27 0.00 12.86
C ILE A 167 13.84 0.47 14.21
N ILE A 168 14.40 1.67 14.28
CA ILE A 168 14.92 2.25 15.53
C ILE A 168 13.80 2.35 16.57
N ALA A 169 12.61 2.84 16.19
CA ALA A 169 11.47 2.94 17.10
C ALA A 169 11.10 1.57 17.70
N ASN A 170 10.94 0.56 16.84
CA ASN A 170 10.49 -0.77 17.25
C ASN A 170 11.54 -1.51 18.09
N VAL A 171 12.82 -1.46 17.71
CA VAL A 171 13.90 -2.10 18.46
C VAL A 171 14.08 -1.47 19.83
N LEU A 172 14.05 -0.14 19.90
CA LEU A 172 14.14 0.56 21.18
C LEU A 172 12.91 0.30 22.05
N ASN A 173 11.70 0.32 21.50
CA ASN A 173 10.49 0.00 22.24
C ASN A 173 10.57 -1.40 22.87
N LEU A 174 10.93 -2.43 22.09
CA LEU A 174 11.07 -3.78 22.61
C LEU A 174 12.15 -3.87 23.71
N GLY A 175 13.31 -3.26 23.51
CA GLY A 175 14.37 -3.24 24.52
C GLY A 175 13.97 -2.51 25.80
N LEU A 176 13.31 -1.36 25.66
CA LEU A 176 12.86 -0.55 26.78
C LEU A 176 11.68 -1.19 27.54
N ASN A 177 10.84 -2.01 26.90
CA ASN A 177 9.80 -2.77 27.60
C ASN A 177 10.41 -3.61 28.73
N PHE A 178 11.50 -4.34 28.47
CA PHE A 178 12.19 -5.15 29.50
C PHE A 178 12.81 -4.27 30.61
N ALA A 179 13.33 -3.09 30.28
CA ALA A 179 13.97 -2.20 31.22
C ALA A 179 12.97 -1.45 32.11
N LEU A 180 11.86 -0.96 31.55
CA LEU A 180 10.96 -0.03 32.21
C LEU A 180 9.77 -0.69 32.91
N ILE A 181 9.43 -1.93 32.55
CA ILE A 181 8.22 -2.62 33.07
C ILE A 181 8.21 -2.76 34.60
N ASN A 182 9.37 -2.88 35.22
CA ASN A 182 9.49 -3.06 36.67
C ASN A 182 9.78 -1.76 37.43
N LEU A 183 9.93 -0.62 36.71
CA LEU A 183 10.19 0.67 37.34
C LEU A 183 8.92 1.35 37.86
N PHE A 184 7.76 0.93 37.39
CA PHE A 184 6.47 1.54 37.74
C PHE A 184 5.59 0.55 38.49
N PRO A 185 4.83 1.00 39.53
CA PRO A 185 3.86 0.16 40.22
C PRO A 185 2.86 -0.49 39.25
N GLN A 186 2.42 0.30 38.26
CA GLN A 186 1.59 -0.18 37.16
C GLN A 186 2.48 -0.48 35.96
N LYS A 187 2.73 -1.74 35.69
CA LYS A 187 3.62 -2.23 34.62
C LYS A 187 3.27 -1.65 33.25
N ILE A 188 1.98 -1.40 32.99
CA ILE A 188 1.52 -0.84 31.71
C ILE A 188 2.02 0.59 31.46
N ALA A 189 2.26 1.37 32.52
CA ALA A 189 2.86 2.70 32.39
C ALA A 189 4.31 2.61 31.86
N GLY A 190 5.07 1.61 32.29
CA GLY A 190 6.42 1.33 31.78
C GLY A 190 6.41 1.00 30.29
N ILE A 191 5.44 0.18 29.86
CA ILE A 191 5.25 -0.20 28.45
C ILE A 191 4.89 1.02 27.60
N ALA A 192 3.91 1.84 28.05
CA ALA A 192 3.54 3.05 27.34
C ALA A 192 4.72 4.02 27.21
N LEU A 193 5.52 4.16 28.26
CA LEU A 193 6.70 5.02 28.25
C LEU A 193 7.79 4.49 27.32
N ALA A 194 8.00 3.15 27.27
CA ALA A 194 8.93 2.51 26.34
C ALA A 194 8.58 2.85 24.90
N LEU A 195 7.30 2.78 24.55
CA LEU A 195 6.80 3.13 23.22
C LEU A 195 7.08 4.61 22.90
N VAL A 196 6.72 5.53 23.83
CA VAL A 196 6.97 6.98 23.65
C VAL A 196 8.45 7.28 23.44
N LEU A 197 9.33 6.70 24.26
CA LEU A 197 10.79 6.94 24.16
C LEU A 197 11.38 6.36 22.85
N GLY A 198 10.96 5.18 22.42
CA GLY A 198 11.38 4.61 21.15
C GLY A 198 11.00 5.50 19.96
N TYR A 199 9.77 6.02 19.96
CA TYR A 199 9.31 6.94 18.93
C TYR A 199 9.92 8.33 19.03
N LEU A 200 10.29 8.80 20.23
CA LEU A 200 11.01 10.07 20.40
C LEU A 200 12.39 10.01 19.72
N VAL A 201 13.16 8.95 19.97
CA VAL A 201 14.46 8.76 19.31
C VAL A 201 14.30 8.64 17.80
N SER A 202 13.28 7.94 17.34
CA SER A 202 12.96 7.82 15.92
C SER A 202 12.59 9.17 15.29
N ALA A 203 11.81 10.01 15.99
CA ALA A 203 11.46 11.35 15.53
C ALA A 203 12.68 12.26 15.39
N ILE A 204 13.61 12.20 16.36
CA ILE A 204 14.89 12.91 16.28
C ILE A 204 15.71 12.41 15.08
N TYR A 205 15.77 11.08 14.88
CA TYR A 205 16.53 10.49 13.78
C TYR A 205 15.98 10.90 12.41
N ILE A 206 14.66 10.85 12.19
CA ILE A 206 14.05 11.20 10.91
C ILE A 206 14.17 12.70 10.60
N SER A 207 14.25 13.55 11.65
CA SER A 207 14.44 15.01 11.52
C SER A 207 15.79 15.39 10.92
N LYS A 208 16.71 14.42 10.79
CA LYS A 208 17.96 14.58 10.03
C LYS A 208 17.72 15.09 8.61
N TYR A 209 16.57 14.78 8.04
CA TYR A 209 16.16 15.26 6.72
C TYR A 209 16.23 16.78 6.57
N PHE A 210 15.93 17.56 7.60
CA PHE A 210 15.97 19.02 7.54
C PHE A 210 17.37 19.60 7.35
N PHE A 211 18.39 18.82 7.67
CA PHE A 211 19.80 19.24 7.57
C PHE A 211 20.48 18.73 6.28
N GLU A 212 19.77 17.98 5.45
CA GLU A 212 20.31 17.48 4.20
C GLU A 212 20.27 18.57 3.12
N LYS A 213 21.45 18.85 2.51
CA LYS A 213 21.60 19.92 1.52
C LYS A 213 20.75 19.69 0.28
N ASP A 214 20.60 18.44 -0.13
CA ASP A 214 19.91 18.01 -1.35
C ASP A 214 18.44 17.62 -1.10
N ALA A 215 17.85 18.03 0.04
CA ALA A 215 16.45 17.79 0.32
C ALA A 215 15.55 18.56 -0.65
N THR A 216 14.60 17.84 -1.26
CA THR A 216 13.64 18.41 -2.22
C THR A 216 12.68 19.40 -1.55
N PHE A 217 12.28 19.11 -0.31
CA PHE A 217 11.37 19.95 0.48
C PHE A 217 12.13 20.62 1.62
N LYS A 218 12.00 21.93 1.73
CA LYS A 218 12.67 22.75 2.74
C LYS A 218 11.65 23.44 3.65
N LEU A 219 11.99 23.54 4.94
CA LEU A 219 11.18 24.31 5.87
C LEU A 219 11.30 25.80 5.56
N VAL A 220 10.14 26.47 5.55
CA VAL A 220 10.02 27.92 5.46
C VAL A 220 9.67 28.46 6.85
N SER A 221 9.99 29.73 7.11
CA SER A 221 9.68 30.35 8.41
C SER A 221 8.19 30.23 8.75
N PRO A 222 7.82 29.66 9.92
CA PRO A 222 6.42 29.55 10.34
C PRO A 222 5.68 30.88 10.42
N THR A 223 6.42 31.97 10.63
CA THR A 223 5.85 33.34 10.73
C THR A 223 5.26 33.86 9.42
N LYS A 224 5.55 33.20 8.31
CA LYS A 224 4.97 33.50 6.99
C LYS A 224 3.47 33.19 6.92
N PHE A 225 2.97 32.26 7.77
CA PHE A 225 1.63 31.71 7.67
C PHE A 225 0.69 32.21 8.75
N THR A 226 -0.57 32.44 8.35
CA THR A 226 -1.67 32.76 9.24
C THR A 226 -2.55 31.52 9.52
N LEU A 227 -3.42 31.59 10.53
CA LEU A 227 -4.42 30.53 10.77
C LEU A 227 -5.37 30.34 9.56
N ARG A 228 -5.60 31.40 8.80
CA ARG A 228 -6.40 31.32 7.56
C ARG A 228 -5.71 30.48 6.50
N ASP A 229 -4.39 30.66 6.31
CA ASP A 229 -3.60 29.87 5.34
C ASP A 229 -3.61 28.41 5.72
N LEU A 230 -3.46 28.09 7.01
CA LEU A 230 -3.55 26.72 7.52
C LEU A 230 -4.95 26.12 7.28
N SER A 231 -6.03 26.89 7.47
CA SER A 231 -7.40 26.43 7.21
C SER A 231 -7.62 26.13 5.74
N ILE A 232 -7.22 27.04 4.84
CA ILE A 232 -7.33 26.84 3.39
C ILE A 232 -6.50 25.62 2.94
N PHE A 233 -5.29 25.48 3.47
CA PHE A 233 -4.43 24.33 3.20
C PHE A 233 -5.08 23.03 3.68
N SER A 234 -5.63 22.98 4.91
CA SER A 234 -6.28 21.79 5.48
C SER A 234 -7.48 21.33 4.65
N ILE A 235 -8.31 22.27 4.15
CA ILE A 235 -9.43 21.96 3.25
C ILE A 235 -8.92 21.39 1.91
N SER A 236 -7.83 21.95 1.39
CA SER A 236 -7.22 21.47 0.14
C SER A 236 -6.60 20.08 0.31
N ALA A 237 -5.92 19.84 1.43
CA ALA A 237 -5.34 18.54 1.79
C ALA A 237 -6.42 17.47 2.00
N LEU A 238 -7.55 17.84 2.60
CA LEU A 238 -8.72 16.96 2.74
C LEU A 238 -9.24 16.47 1.38
N ARG A 239 -9.34 17.39 0.41
CA ARG A 239 -9.78 17.04 -0.96
C ARG A 239 -8.76 16.19 -1.71
N ALA A 240 -7.48 16.35 -1.40
CA ALA A 240 -6.38 15.62 -2.02
C ALA A 240 -6.15 14.23 -1.41
N SER A 241 -6.76 13.88 -0.27
CA SER A 241 -6.52 12.63 0.46
C SER A 241 -7.67 11.62 0.30
N PRO A 242 -7.65 10.74 -0.71
CA PRO A 242 -8.74 9.77 -0.96
C PRO A 242 -8.88 8.73 0.16
N GLU A 243 -7.78 8.37 0.85
CA GLU A 243 -7.79 7.38 1.94
C GLU A 243 -8.43 7.90 3.24
N LEU A 244 -8.63 9.21 3.38
CA LEU A 244 -9.09 9.79 4.63
C LEU A 244 -10.49 9.29 5.03
N ILE A 245 -11.40 9.15 4.04
CA ILE A 245 -12.76 8.63 4.27
C ILE A 245 -12.69 7.20 4.82
N ALA A 246 -11.84 6.35 4.22
CA ALA A 246 -11.66 4.98 4.70
C ALA A 246 -11.12 4.92 6.13
N ARG A 247 -10.20 5.82 6.50
CA ARG A 247 -9.66 5.91 7.86
C ARG A 247 -10.68 6.40 8.87
N ILE A 248 -11.52 7.37 8.50
CA ILE A 248 -12.64 7.83 9.34
C ILE A 248 -13.61 6.68 9.58
N CYS A 249 -14.03 5.98 8.53
CA CYS A 249 -14.91 4.82 8.63
C CYS A 249 -14.31 3.74 9.53
N LEU A 250 -13.03 3.42 9.35
CA LEU A 250 -12.31 2.45 10.18
C LEU A 250 -12.28 2.87 11.66
N ALA A 251 -11.98 4.14 11.95
CA ALA A 251 -11.94 4.64 13.32
C ALA A 251 -13.32 4.55 14.00
N ILE A 252 -14.40 4.93 13.29
CA ILE A 252 -15.77 4.83 13.81
C ILE A 252 -16.15 3.36 13.99
N LYS A 253 -15.87 2.48 13.02
CA LYS A 253 -16.11 1.04 13.12
C LYS A 253 -15.43 0.45 14.35
N THR A 254 -14.16 0.72 14.54
CA THR A 254 -13.39 0.21 15.69
C THR A 254 -13.96 0.72 17.02
N THR A 255 -14.35 2.00 17.08
CA THR A 255 -15.01 2.58 18.27
C THR A 255 -16.28 1.80 18.63
N VAL A 256 -17.15 1.54 17.65
CA VAL A 256 -18.39 0.78 17.86
C VAL A 256 -18.10 -0.66 18.26
N LEU A 257 -17.10 -1.29 17.65
CA LEU A 257 -16.72 -2.68 17.97
C LEU A 257 -16.16 -2.80 19.39
N VAL A 258 -15.30 -1.87 19.82
CA VAL A 258 -14.78 -1.81 21.20
C VAL A 258 -15.93 -1.68 22.20
N TYR A 259 -16.86 -0.73 21.95
CA TYR A 259 -18.05 -0.56 22.78
C TYR A 259 -18.89 -1.85 22.88
N LEU A 260 -19.17 -2.49 21.75
CA LEU A 260 -19.98 -3.70 21.70
C LEU A 260 -19.29 -4.89 22.37
N CYS A 261 -17.99 -5.10 22.12
CA CYS A 261 -17.22 -6.17 22.76
C CYS A 261 -17.17 -5.99 24.27
N ALA A 262 -16.95 -4.75 24.75
CA ALA A 262 -16.98 -4.41 26.17
C ALA A 262 -18.38 -4.68 26.78
N THR A 263 -19.45 -4.34 26.06
CA THR A 263 -20.83 -4.52 26.54
C THR A 263 -21.22 -5.98 26.66
N TYR A 264 -20.86 -6.85 25.68
CA TYR A 264 -21.32 -8.24 25.66
C TYR A 264 -20.46 -9.21 26.48
N TRP A 265 -19.16 -8.97 26.59
CA TRP A 265 -18.21 -9.90 27.22
C TRP A 265 -17.21 -9.24 28.18
N GLY A 266 -17.33 -7.92 28.42
CA GLY A 266 -16.41 -7.19 29.32
C GLY A 266 -14.95 -7.30 28.86
N ASP A 267 -14.05 -7.59 29.79
CA ASP A 267 -12.62 -7.74 29.57
C ASP A 267 -12.30 -8.82 28.53
N VAL A 268 -13.05 -9.93 28.55
CA VAL A 268 -12.86 -11.05 27.63
C VAL A 268 -13.21 -10.65 26.19
N GLY A 269 -14.24 -9.82 26.02
CA GLY A 269 -14.61 -9.28 24.71
C GLY A 269 -13.53 -8.36 24.12
N LEU A 270 -12.97 -7.49 24.95
CA LEU A 270 -11.86 -6.63 24.55
C LEU A 270 -10.60 -7.44 24.22
N LEU A 271 -10.33 -8.51 24.97
CA LEU A 271 -9.22 -9.42 24.69
C LEU A 271 -9.43 -10.18 23.36
N ALA A 272 -10.65 -10.66 23.11
CA ALA A 272 -10.99 -11.32 21.85
C ALA A 272 -10.82 -10.37 20.66
N PHE A 273 -11.25 -9.11 20.81
CA PHE A 273 -11.08 -8.10 19.78
C PHE A 273 -9.60 -7.74 19.55
N LEU A 274 -8.79 -7.65 20.60
CA LEU A 274 -7.35 -7.47 20.50
C LEU A 274 -6.69 -8.58 19.68
N VAL A 275 -7.01 -9.84 19.96
CA VAL A 275 -6.44 -10.98 19.21
C VAL A 275 -6.86 -10.90 17.74
N TYR A 276 -8.14 -10.62 17.47
CA TYR A 276 -8.65 -10.42 16.12
C TYR A 276 -7.93 -9.28 15.37
N ASP A 277 -7.77 -8.11 15.99
CA ASP A 277 -7.13 -6.95 15.40
C ASP A 277 -5.64 -7.21 15.06
N ASN A 278 -4.95 -7.97 15.89
CA ASN A 278 -3.57 -8.39 15.60
C ASN A 278 -3.51 -9.41 14.46
N VAL A 279 -4.43 -10.35 14.37
CA VAL A 279 -4.56 -11.27 13.22
C VAL A 279 -4.84 -10.46 11.95
N GLU A 280 -5.79 -9.52 12.01
CA GLU A 280 -6.11 -8.62 10.90
C GLU A 280 -4.88 -7.82 10.46
N THR A 281 -4.11 -7.31 11.39
CA THR A 281 -2.88 -6.58 11.13
C THR A 281 -1.83 -7.45 10.42
N LEU A 282 -1.63 -8.70 10.85
CA LEU A 282 -0.73 -9.66 10.19
C LEU A 282 -1.18 -9.97 8.76
N VAL A 283 -2.47 -10.25 8.58
CA VAL A 283 -3.06 -10.51 7.25
C VAL A 283 -2.87 -9.30 6.33
N TYR A 284 -3.20 -8.09 6.83
CA TYR A 284 -3.02 -6.86 6.08
C TYR A 284 -1.58 -6.65 5.64
N LEU A 285 -0.63 -6.96 6.51
CA LEU A 285 0.79 -6.82 6.25
C LEU A 285 1.24 -7.65 5.03
N PHE A 286 0.91 -8.94 5.01
CA PHE A 286 1.26 -9.83 3.90
C PHE A 286 0.52 -9.45 2.62
N VAL A 287 -0.78 -9.24 2.69
CA VAL A 287 -1.59 -8.88 1.52
C VAL A 287 -1.14 -7.54 0.94
N SER A 288 -0.97 -6.52 1.78
CA SER A 288 -0.51 -5.20 1.32
C SER A 288 0.91 -5.21 0.78
N GLY A 289 1.79 -6.04 1.33
CA GLY A 289 3.15 -6.24 0.79
C GLY A 289 3.12 -6.78 -0.64
N MET A 290 2.26 -7.76 -0.90
CA MET A 290 2.09 -8.34 -2.24
C MET A 290 1.38 -7.38 -3.20
N THR A 291 0.28 -6.77 -2.81
CA THR A 291 -0.52 -5.90 -3.68
C THR A 291 0.18 -4.58 -4.00
N LYS A 292 0.83 -3.96 -3.01
CA LYS A 292 1.60 -2.73 -3.22
C LYS A 292 2.87 -2.93 -4.05
N THR A 293 3.40 -4.16 -4.09
CA THR A 293 4.49 -4.51 -5.01
C THR A 293 4.01 -4.46 -6.46
N VAL A 294 2.79 -4.92 -6.72
CA VAL A 294 2.27 -5.06 -8.09
C VAL A 294 1.57 -3.80 -8.59
N SER A 295 1.01 -2.99 -7.69
CA SER A 295 0.26 -1.78 -8.05
C SER A 295 1.00 -0.83 -9.01
N PRO A 296 2.30 -0.53 -8.84
CA PRO A 296 3.04 0.29 -9.81
C PRO A 296 3.20 -0.38 -11.18
N PHE A 297 3.34 -1.71 -11.23
CA PHE A 297 3.38 -2.45 -12.50
C PHE A 297 2.04 -2.37 -13.23
N PHE A 298 0.91 -2.41 -12.49
CA PHE A 298 -0.40 -2.20 -13.09
C PHE A 298 -0.51 -0.82 -13.73
N THR A 299 -0.09 0.22 -13.03
CA THR A 299 -0.11 1.58 -13.56
C THR A 299 0.74 1.69 -14.82
N LEU A 300 1.96 1.15 -14.78
CA LEU A 300 2.89 1.20 -15.88
C LEU A 300 2.33 0.47 -17.12
N PHE A 301 2.08 -0.83 -16.99
CA PHE A 301 1.68 -1.66 -18.14
C PHE A 301 0.27 -1.33 -18.66
N TYR A 302 -0.63 -0.87 -17.79
CA TYR A 302 -1.96 -0.44 -18.24
C TYR A 302 -1.90 0.82 -19.09
N ASN A 303 -1.10 1.82 -18.68
CA ASN A 303 -0.92 3.05 -19.45
C ASN A 303 -0.13 2.83 -20.75
N GLU A 304 0.76 1.83 -20.77
CA GLU A 304 1.50 1.43 -21.96
C GLU A 304 0.70 0.47 -22.87
N HIS A 305 -0.57 0.21 -22.55
CA HIS A 305 -1.42 -0.76 -23.28
C HIS A 305 -0.89 -2.20 -23.32
N ASP A 306 0.07 -2.56 -22.43
CA ASP A 306 0.56 -3.92 -22.28
C ASP A 306 -0.39 -4.77 -21.41
N HIS A 307 -1.57 -5.01 -21.93
CA HIS A 307 -2.62 -5.75 -21.24
C HIS A 307 -2.25 -7.19 -20.87
N PRO A 308 -1.48 -7.95 -21.68
CA PRO A 308 -1.00 -9.28 -21.27
C PRO A 308 -0.13 -9.27 -20.02
N SER A 309 0.76 -8.27 -19.86
CA SER A 309 1.56 -8.11 -18.64
C SER A 309 0.70 -7.77 -17.43
N VAL A 310 -0.30 -6.89 -17.59
CA VAL A 310 -1.27 -6.56 -16.53
C VAL A 310 -2.00 -7.82 -16.07
N GLU A 311 -2.52 -8.62 -17.02
CA GLU A 311 -3.27 -9.85 -16.72
C GLU A 311 -2.38 -10.89 -16.03
N TYR A 312 -1.17 -11.10 -16.53
CA TYR A 312 -0.20 -12.01 -15.92
C TYR A 312 0.15 -11.61 -14.48
N MET A 313 0.47 -10.34 -14.26
CA MET A 313 0.82 -9.83 -12.94
C MET A 313 -0.36 -9.90 -11.96
N ALA A 314 -1.58 -9.65 -12.44
CA ALA A 314 -2.80 -9.79 -11.63
C ALA A 314 -3.01 -11.25 -11.20
N ILE A 315 -2.87 -12.21 -12.12
CA ILE A 315 -2.99 -13.65 -11.81
C ILE A 315 -1.87 -14.10 -10.87
N LEU A 316 -0.62 -13.70 -11.13
CA LEU A 316 0.53 -14.08 -10.33
C LEU A 316 0.40 -13.60 -8.88
N SER A 317 0.10 -12.30 -8.67
CA SER A 317 -0.06 -11.73 -7.34
C SER A 317 -1.26 -12.33 -6.60
N THR A 318 -2.41 -12.48 -7.28
CA THR A 318 -3.62 -13.07 -6.70
C THR A 318 -3.37 -14.52 -6.27
N LYS A 319 -2.69 -15.32 -7.11
CA LYS A 319 -2.37 -16.71 -6.80
C LYS A 319 -1.53 -16.83 -5.53
N HIS A 320 -0.43 -16.07 -5.42
CA HIS A 320 0.44 -16.12 -4.24
C HIS A 320 -0.28 -15.64 -2.98
N THR A 321 -1.02 -14.55 -3.10
CA THR A 321 -1.76 -14.00 -1.97
C THR A 321 -2.86 -14.96 -1.50
N LEU A 322 -3.58 -15.62 -2.43
CA LEU A 322 -4.61 -16.60 -2.08
C LEU A 322 -4.02 -17.85 -1.44
N ILE A 323 -2.91 -18.40 -1.95
CA ILE A 323 -2.26 -19.56 -1.33
C ILE A 323 -1.93 -19.25 0.14
N PHE A 324 -1.34 -18.09 0.41
CA PHE A 324 -1.00 -17.68 1.76
C PHE A 324 -2.24 -17.52 2.64
N ILE A 325 -3.25 -16.75 2.18
CA ILE A 325 -4.41 -16.42 3.03
C ILE A 325 -5.34 -17.62 3.26
N VAL A 326 -5.49 -18.50 2.26
CA VAL A 326 -6.26 -19.75 2.43
C VAL A 326 -5.58 -20.67 3.44
N SER A 327 -4.25 -20.82 3.37
CA SER A 327 -3.49 -21.60 4.34
C SER A 327 -3.66 -21.05 5.76
N LEU A 328 -3.60 -19.72 5.92
CA LEU A 328 -3.78 -19.05 7.21
C LEU A 328 -5.23 -19.16 7.72
N SER A 329 -6.22 -18.98 6.83
CA SER A 329 -7.64 -19.13 7.17
C SER A 329 -7.97 -20.55 7.64
N VAL A 330 -7.46 -21.57 6.95
CA VAL A 330 -7.63 -22.98 7.35
C VAL A 330 -6.93 -23.23 8.69
N LEU A 331 -5.72 -22.74 8.91
CA LEU A 331 -5.01 -22.86 10.18
C LEU A 331 -5.82 -22.29 11.34
N PHE A 332 -6.33 -21.08 11.20
CA PHE A 332 -7.10 -20.41 12.25
C PHE A 332 -8.50 -21.01 12.45
N MET A 333 -9.10 -21.58 11.41
CA MET A 333 -10.37 -22.28 11.52
C MET A 333 -10.23 -23.61 12.28
N VAL A 334 -9.16 -24.38 12.00
CA VAL A 334 -8.92 -25.70 12.60
C VAL A 334 -8.32 -25.57 14.00
N TYR A 335 -7.31 -24.70 14.15
CA TYR A 335 -6.53 -24.58 15.38
C TYR A 335 -6.38 -23.11 15.87
N PRO A 336 -7.51 -22.45 16.25
CA PRO A 336 -7.45 -21.07 16.75
C PRO A 336 -6.68 -20.93 18.07
N GLN A 337 -6.53 -22.04 18.83
CA GLN A 337 -5.80 -22.09 20.10
C GLN A 337 -4.33 -21.65 19.98
N ILE A 338 -3.73 -21.72 18.79
CA ILE A 338 -2.38 -21.23 18.55
C ILE A 338 -2.25 -19.74 18.93
N LEU A 339 -3.29 -18.95 18.69
CA LEU A 339 -3.32 -17.54 19.07
C LEU A 339 -3.44 -17.37 20.59
N CYS A 340 -4.22 -18.22 21.27
CA CYS A 340 -4.31 -18.19 22.73
C CYS A 340 -2.93 -18.48 23.36
N ILE A 341 -2.17 -19.40 22.79
CA ILE A 341 -0.80 -19.70 23.24
C ILE A 341 0.13 -18.51 22.96
N MET A 342 0.06 -17.93 21.76
CA MET A 342 0.89 -16.76 21.36
C MET A 342 0.69 -15.56 22.29
N PHE A 343 -0.56 -15.29 22.69
CA PHE A 343 -0.91 -14.16 23.57
C PHE A 343 -0.93 -14.52 25.06
N ASN A 344 -0.48 -15.74 25.43
CA ASN A 344 -0.41 -16.24 26.80
C ASN A 344 -1.78 -16.18 27.53
N ILE A 345 -2.85 -16.62 26.85
CA ILE A 345 -4.21 -16.60 27.39
C ILE A 345 -4.52 -17.93 28.04
N THR A 346 -4.72 -17.94 29.38
CA THR A 346 -4.87 -19.16 30.17
C THR A 346 -6.31 -19.44 30.64
N GLY A 347 -7.21 -18.46 30.56
CA GLY A 347 -8.61 -18.59 30.98
C GLY A 347 -9.45 -19.43 30.01
N ALA A 348 -10.07 -20.52 30.44
CA ALA A 348 -10.87 -21.42 29.59
C ALA A 348 -12.02 -20.68 28.87
N TYR A 349 -12.76 -19.82 29.58
CA TYR A 349 -13.81 -18.99 29.00
C TYR A 349 -13.30 -18.01 27.95
N ALA A 350 -12.15 -17.35 28.21
CA ALA A 350 -11.53 -16.43 27.25
C ALA A 350 -11.06 -17.20 26.00
N GLN A 351 -10.47 -18.38 26.17
CA GLN A 351 -10.07 -19.24 25.05
C GLN A 351 -11.25 -19.68 24.19
N GLU A 352 -12.40 -19.97 24.79
CA GLU A 352 -13.61 -20.32 24.07
C GLU A 352 -14.12 -19.17 23.21
N ILE A 353 -14.30 -17.98 23.80
CA ILE A 353 -14.77 -16.78 23.07
C ILE A 353 -13.83 -16.38 21.96
N ILE A 354 -12.52 -16.38 22.22
CA ILE A 354 -11.49 -16.04 21.22
C ILE A 354 -11.49 -17.08 20.09
N SER A 355 -11.56 -18.37 20.42
CA SER A 355 -11.59 -19.42 19.41
C SER A 355 -12.82 -19.31 18.51
N LEU A 356 -13.99 -18.98 19.09
CA LEU A 356 -15.22 -18.75 18.35
C LEU A 356 -15.08 -17.53 17.41
N ALA A 357 -14.58 -16.40 17.94
CA ALA A 357 -14.34 -15.17 17.20
C ALA A 357 -13.44 -15.42 15.99
N ILE A 358 -12.30 -16.06 16.21
CA ILE A 358 -11.29 -16.32 15.17
C ILE A 358 -11.81 -17.30 14.11
N ARG A 359 -12.53 -18.36 14.50
CA ARG A 359 -13.15 -19.28 13.53
C ARG A 359 -14.14 -18.58 12.60
N ILE A 360 -15.01 -17.73 13.15
CA ILE A 360 -16.00 -17.00 12.34
C ILE A 360 -15.31 -15.99 11.43
N THR A 361 -14.39 -15.19 11.96
CA THR A 361 -13.72 -14.14 11.20
C THR A 361 -12.73 -14.69 10.16
N SER A 362 -12.15 -15.88 10.39
CA SER A 362 -11.26 -16.53 9.41
C SER A 362 -11.97 -16.85 8.09
N LEU A 363 -13.29 -17.05 8.08
CA LEU A 363 -14.08 -17.19 6.86
C LEU A 363 -14.08 -15.89 6.01
N GLY A 364 -14.03 -14.74 6.66
CA GLY A 364 -13.96 -13.42 6.00
C GLY A 364 -12.60 -13.08 5.42
N LEU A 365 -11.50 -13.69 5.89
CA LEU A 365 -10.14 -13.33 5.49
C LEU A 365 -9.90 -13.45 3.98
N ILE A 366 -10.48 -14.45 3.32
CA ILE A 366 -10.36 -14.64 1.87
C ILE A 366 -11.07 -13.49 1.14
N GLY A 367 -12.28 -13.15 1.58
CA GLY A 367 -13.06 -12.03 1.06
C GLY A 367 -12.31 -10.70 1.18
N ARG A 368 -11.77 -10.43 2.36
CA ARG A 368 -10.93 -9.26 2.65
C ARG A 368 -9.73 -9.17 1.69
N CYS A 369 -9.00 -10.26 1.55
CA CYS A 369 -7.83 -10.34 0.68
C CYS A 369 -8.18 -9.98 -0.77
N LEU A 370 -9.23 -10.58 -1.32
CA LEU A 370 -9.69 -10.30 -2.67
C LEU A 370 -10.16 -8.84 -2.84
N CYS A 371 -10.88 -8.30 -1.86
CA CYS A 371 -11.27 -6.88 -1.85
C CYS A 371 -10.05 -5.94 -1.89
N MET A 372 -8.99 -6.25 -1.13
CA MET A 372 -7.76 -5.46 -1.13
C MET A 372 -7.05 -5.52 -2.49
N ILE A 373 -6.90 -6.72 -3.08
CA ILE A 373 -6.30 -6.89 -4.41
C ILE A 373 -7.07 -6.06 -5.46
N ILE A 374 -8.41 -6.15 -5.46
CA ILE A 374 -9.25 -5.43 -6.41
C ILE A 374 -9.16 -3.92 -6.18
N ALA A 375 -9.14 -3.45 -4.93
CA ALA A 375 -9.02 -2.04 -4.61
C ALA A 375 -7.67 -1.45 -5.06
N ASP A 376 -6.56 -2.15 -4.79
CA ASP A 376 -5.21 -1.74 -5.19
C ASP A 376 -5.03 -1.82 -6.71
N TYR A 377 -5.60 -2.84 -7.37
CA TYR A 377 -5.66 -2.91 -8.83
C TYR A 377 -6.43 -1.73 -9.42
N ALA A 378 -7.65 -1.47 -8.94
CA ALA A 378 -8.48 -0.37 -9.42
C ALA A 378 -7.78 1.00 -9.23
N GLN A 379 -7.03 1.15 -8.15
CA GLN A 379 -6.21 2.34 -7.93
C GLN A 379 -5.07 2.44 -8.95
N GLY A 380 -4.38 1.33 -9.24
CA GLY A 380 -3.30 1.27 -10.22
C GLY A 380 -3.73 1.65 -11.64
N ILE A 381 -4.94 1.26 -12.06
CA ILE A 381 -5.50 1.61 -13.37
C ILE A 381 -6.29 2.93 -13.38
N SER A 382 -6.02 3.82 -12.42
CA SER A 382 -6.66 5.14 -12.27
C SER A 382 -8.20 5.09 -12.10
N SER A 383 -8.74 3.93 -11.70
CA SER A 383 -10.16 3.73 -11.42
C SER A 383 -10.51 3.92 -9.93
N SER A 384 -10.07 5.04 -9.36
CA SER A 384 -10.16 5.36 -7.92
C SER A 384 -11.58 5.24 -7.34
N LYS A 385 -12.62 5.42 -8.14
CA LYS A 385 -14.02 5.30 -7.70
C LYS A 385 -14.37 3.87 -7.27
N ILE A 386 -13.87 2.84 -7.96
CA ILE A 386 -14.11 1.44 -7.61
C ILE A 386 -13.37 1.10 -6.32
N SER A 387 -12.11 1.52 -6.21
CA SER A 387 -11.31 1.35 -4.99
C SER A 387 -12.00 2.00 -3.78
N ALA A 388 -12.44 3.27 -3.93
CA ALA A 388 -13.15 3.99 -2.89
C ALA A 388 -14.47 3.30 -2.48
N LEU A 389 -15.24 2.82 -3.45
CA LEU A 389 -16.50 2.11 -3.20
C LEU A 389 -16.28 0.83 -2.39
N ILE A 390 -15.32 -0.01 -2.79
CA ILE A 390 -15.03 -1.27 -2.10
C ILE A 390 -14.59 -0.99 -0.66
N ASN A 391 -13.70 -0.04 -0.45
CA ASN A 391 -13.23 0.33 0.88
C ASN A 391 -14.34 0.95 1.74
N PHE A 392 -15.20 1.80 1.18
CA PHE A 392 -16.34 2.37 1.88
C PHE A 392 -17.38 1.32 2.26
N LEU A 393 -17.67 0.36 1.38
CA LEU A 393 -18.57 -0.74 1.70
C LEU A 393 -18.00 -1.59 2.84
N ARG A 394 -16.72 -1.96 2.77
CA ARG A 394 -16.08 -2.85 3.74
C ARG A 394 -15.88 -2.20 5.11
N GLU A 395 -15.36 -0.99 5.16
CA GLU A 395 -15.01 -0.32 6.43
C GLU A 395 -16.12 0.58 6.98
N GLY A 396 -17.04 1.02 6.11
CA GLY A 396 -18.11 1.96 6.45
C GLY A 396 -19.49 1.29 6.46
N LEU A 397 -20.17 1.26 5.31
CA LEU A 397 -21.60 0.95 5.23
C LEU A 397 -21.97 -0.42 5.78
N LEU A 398 -21.34 -1.50 5.30
CA LEU A 398 -21.76 -2.86 5.64
C LEU A 398 -21.59 -3.24 7.11
N PRO A 399 -20.49 -2.88 7.81
CA PRO A 399 -20.38 -3.14 9.23
C PRO A 399 -21.55 -2.54 10.02
N PHE A 400 -21.94 -1.30 9.74
CA PHE A 400 -23.05 -0.65 10.46
C PHE A 400 -24.39 -1.27 10.14
N VAL A 401 -24.65 -1.61 8.87
CA VAL A 401 -25.88 -2.29 8.47
C VAL A 401 -26.00 -3.65 9.16
N PHE A 402 -24.93 -4.44 9.17
CA PHE A 402 -24.97 -5.76 9.80
C PHE A 402 -25.00 -5.69 11.32
N ILE A 403 -24.36 -4.74 11.96
CA ILE A 403 -24.50 -4.50 13.41
C ILE A 403 -25.97 -4.29 13.75
N LEU A 404 -26.68 -3.44 13.01
CA LEU A 404 -28.09 -3.14 13.28
C LEU A 404 -29.01 -4.35 13.06
N ILE A 405 -28.67 -5.28 12.17
CA ILE A 405 -29.49 -6.45 11.84
C ILE A 405 -29.11 -7.65 12.71
N LEU A 406 -27.82 -7.94 12.87
CA LEU A 406 -27.36 -9.19 13.47
C LEU A 406 -27.24 -9.14 15.00
N ILE A 407 -26.94 -7.98 15.58
CA ILE A 407 -26.82 -7.89 17.04
C ILE A 407 -28.14 -8.10 17.76
N PRO A 408 -29.26 -7.51 17.33
CA PRO A 408 -30.56 -7.80 17.98
C PRO A 408 -30.99 -9.25 17.92
N SER A 409 -30.56 -9.99 16.87
CA SER A 409 -30.95 -11.39 16.65
C SER A 409 -29.99 -12.43 17.23
N LEU A 410 -28.68 -12.16 17.19
CA LEU A 410 -27.60 -13.09 17.51
C LEU A 410 -26.77 -12.67 18.73
N GLY A 411 -27.07 -11.50 19.32
CA GLY A 411 -26.31 -10.96 20.44
C GLY A 411 -24.85 -10.72 20.05
N GLY A 412 -23.92 -10.95 20.97
CA GLY A 412 -22.50 -10.70 20.77
C GLY A 412 -21.86 -11.49 19.62
N ILE A 413 -22.35 -12.69 19.31
CA ILE A 413 -21.86 -13.51 18.17
C ILE A 413 -22.05 -12.73 16.85
N GLY A 414 -23.13 -11.94 16.75
CA GLY A 414 -23.40 -11.06 15.62
C GLY A 414 -22.24 -10.11 15.28
N ILE A 415 -21.38 -9.74 16.23
CA ILE A 415 -20.19 -8.90 16.00
C ILE A 415 -19.23 -9.62 15.05
N TRP A 416 -18.89 -10.87 15.33
CA TRP A 416 -17.91 -11.64 14.55
C TRP A 416 -18.45 -12.00 13.16
N ILE A 417 -19.75 -12.31 13.06
CA ILE A 417 -20.42 -12.55 11.77
C ILE A 417 -20.47 -11.27 10.94
N THR A 418 -20.73 -10.12 11.56
CA THR A 418 -20.66 -8.81 10.88
C THR A 418 -19.32 -8.59 10.21
N LEU A 419 -18.22 -8.86 10.91
CA LEU A 419 -16.87 -8.68 10.38
C LEU A 419 -16.63 -9.60 9.16
N ALA A 420 -16.96 -10.89 9.27
CA ALA A 420 -16.80 -11.85 8.19
C ALA A 420 -17.63 -11.49 6.94
N LEU A 421 -18.89 -11.06 7.12
CA LEU A 421 -19.76 -10.66 6.02
C LEU A 421 -19.34 -9.35 5.38
N SER A 422 -18.92 -8.36 6.18
CA SER A 422 -18.45 -7.06 5.68
C SER A 422 -17.19 -7.20 4.83
N ASP A 423 -16.36 -8.20 5.09
CA ASP A 423 -15.17 -8.50 4.31
C ASP A 423 -15.50 -9.25 2.99
N THR A 424 -16.63 -9.98 2.94
CA THR A 424 -16.95 -10.87 1.81
C THR A 424 -17.95 -10.25 0.82
N ILE A 425 -18.97 -9.57 1.32
CA ILE A 425 -20.07 -9.04 0.47
C ILE A 425 -19.61 -8.00 -0.56
N PRO A 426 -18.63 -7.12 -0.32
CA PRO A 426 -18.15 -6.20 -1.36
C PRO A 426 -17.68 -6.89 -2.63
N LEU A 427 -17.25 -8.17 -2.54
CA LEU A 427 -16.93 -8.99 -3.73
C LEU A 427 -18.15 -9.22 -4.62
N LEU A 428 -19.31 -9.50 -4.02
CA LEU A 428 -20.55 -9.68 -4.77
C LEU A 428 -20.94 -8.40 -5.51
N VAL A 429 -20.78 -7.24 -4.84
CA VAL A 429 -21.01 -5.94 -5.45
C VAL A 429 -20.04 -5.71 -6.62
N TYR A 430 -18.76 -6.02 -6.44
CA TYR A 430 -17.79 -5.94 -7.52
C TYR A 430 -18.12 -6.85 -8.71
N HIS A 431 -18.49 -8.11 -8.45
CA HIS A 431 -18.91 -9.03 -9.50
C HIS A 431 -20.16 -8.53 -10.26
N ALA A 432 -21.12 -7.92 -9.54
CA ALA A 432 -22.28 -7.30 -10.18
C ALA A 432 -21.86 -6.13 -11.09
N ILE A 433 -20.91 -5.30 -10.66
CA ILE A 433 -20.36 -4.21 -11.47
C ILE A 433 -19.67 -4.77 -12.72
N VAL A 434 -18.84 -5.80 -12.59
CA VAL A 434 -18.14 -6.47 -13.70
C VAL A 434 -19.14 -7.05 -14.70
N PHE A 435 -20.16 -7.73 -14.22
CA PHE A 435 -21.23 -8.30 -15.05
C PHE A 435 -21.99 -7.20 -15.83
N TYR A 436 -22.35 -6.12 -15.14
CA TYR A 436 -22.99 -4.97 -15.77
C TYR A 436 -22.09 -4.33 -16.84
N GLN A 437 -20.81 -4.15 -16.57
CA GLN A 437 -19.86 -3.58 -17.53
C GLN A 437 -19.67 -4.47 -18.76
N LYS A 438 -19.60 -5.80 -18.58
CA LYS A 438 -19.52 -6.75 -19.67
C LYS A 438 -20.69 -6.62 -20.65
N ASN A 439 -21.90 -6.42 -20.10
CA ASN A 439 -23.10 -6.29 -20.92
C ASN A 439 -23.19 -4.92 -21.60
N LYS A 440 -22.71 -3.85 -20.96
CA LYS A 440 -22.77 -2.48 -21.46
C LYS A 440 -21.66 -2.16 -22.46
N TYR A 441 -20.49 -2.76 -22.29
CA TYR A 441 -19.29 -2.51 -23.11
C TYR A 441 -18.73 -3.82 -23.67
N PRO A 442 -19.34 -4.37 -24.75
CA PRO A 442 -18.88 -5.62 -25.37
C PRO A 442 -17.44 -5.58 -25.88
N SER A 443 -16.91 -4.38 -26.13
CA SER A 443 -15.52 -4.13 -26.56
C SER A 443 -14.45 -4.42 -25.49
N LEU A 444 -14.83 -4.83 -24.27
CA LEU A 444 -13.90 -5.21 -23.25
C LEU A 444 -13.56 -6.69 -23.35
N LYS A 445 -12.30 -7.03 -23.70
CA LYS A 445 -11.77 -8.40 -23.67
C LYS A 445 -11.84 -9.00 -22.27
N ASN A 446 -11.45 -8.22 -21.26
CA ASN A 446 -11.55 -8.58 -19.86
C ASN A 446 -12.25 -7.48 -19.06
N SER A 447 -13.53 -7.70 -18.74
CA SER A 447 -14.34 -6.72 -18.01
C SER A 447 -13.92 -6.57 -16.55
N ALA A 448 -13.39 -7.63 -15.93
CA ALA A 448 -12.87 -7.58 -14.56
C ALA A 448 -11.63 -6.68 -14.45
N LEU A 449 -10.74 -6.78 -15.42
CA LEU A 449 -9.53 -5.95 -15.49
C LEU A 449 -9.74 -4.68 -16.35
N ARG A 450 -10.93 -4.45 -16.89
CA ARG A 450 -11.26 -3.33 -17.78
C ARG A 450 -10.33 -3.19 -18.99
N ILE A 451 -9.89 -4.33 -19.51
CA ILE A 451 -8.98 -4.41 -20.66
C ILE A 451 -9.79 -4.30 -21.95
N PRO A 452 -9.52 -3.33 -22.83
CA PRO A 452 -10.17 -3.18 -24.13
C PRO A 452 -9.67 -4.25 -25.14
N ASP A 453 -10.50 -4.56 -26.14
CA ASP A 453 -10.20 -5.58 -27.17
C ASP A 453 -9.43 -5.00 -28.37
N SER A 454 -9.16 -3.70 -28.40
CA SER A 454 -8.81 -2.94 -29.60
C SER A 454 -7.32 -2.70 -29.85
N VAL A 455 -6.40 -3.31 -29.09
CA VAL A 455 -4.96 -3.08 -29.26
C VAL A 455 -4.25 -4.39 -29.63
N SER A 456 -3.64 -4.44 -30.81
CA SER A 456 -2.78 -5.54 -31.22
C SER A 456 -1.43 -5.42 -30.51
N PHE A 457 -1.12 -6.40 -29.68
CA PHE A 457 0.12 -6.46 -28.92
C PHE A 457 0.95 -7.67 -29.37
N HIS A 458 2.17 -7.39 -29.86
CA HIS A 458 3.13 -8.41 -30.31
C HIS A 458 4.38 -8.34 -29.44
N TRP A 459 4.95 -9.50 -29.12
CA TRP A 459 5.98 -9.56 -28.11
C TRP A 459 6.99 -10.69 -28.37
N THR A 460 8.26 -10.45 -28.06
CA THR A 460 9.32 -11.45 -28.01
C THR A 460 10.24 -11.16 -26.82
N SER A 461 10.70 -12.22 -26.13
CA SER A 461 11.71 -12.12 -25.08
C SER A 461 12.96 -12.85 -25.52
N ILE A 462 14.09 -12.21 -25.34
CA ILE A 462 15.39 -12.72 -25.73
C ILE A 462 16.26 -12.77 -24.47
N ARG A 463 16.75 -13.99 -24.18
CA ARG A 463 17.60 -14.26 -23.02
C ARG A 463 18.92 -14.85 -23.49
N GLY A 464 20.04 -14.34 -22.98
CA GLY A 464 21.36 -14.88 -23.28
C GLY A 464 22.14 -14.09 -24.33
N ASN A 465 22.76 -14.74 -25.30
CA ASN A 465 23.71 -14.15 -26.22
C ASN A 465 23.05 -13.63 -27.49
N PHE A 466 23.78 -12.76 -28.19
CA PHE A 466 23.40 -12.14 -29.46
C PHE A 466 22.99 -13.17 -30.55
N GLU A 467 23.58 -14.37 -30.55
CA GLU A 467 23.27 -15.43 -31.52
C GLU A 467 21.87 -16.05 -31.32
N GLU A 468 21.41 -16.19 -30.04
CA GLU A 468 20.06 -16.66 -29.74
C GLU A 468 18.99 -15.63 -30.12
N MET A 469 19.38 -14.34 -30.23
CA MET A 469 18.52 -13.28 -30.70
C MET A 469 18.10 -13.43 -32.15
N ASP A 470 19.02 -13.83 -33.02
CA ASP A 470 18.76 -13.89 -34.47
C ASP A 470 17.72 -14.94 -34.81
N ASP A 471 17.76 -16.12 -34.20
CA ASP A 471 16.80 -17.21 -34.43
C ASP A 471 15.41 -16.88 -33.86
N SER A 472 15.33 -16.35 -32.65
CA SER A 472 14.05 -15.99 -32.01
C SER A 472 13.40 -14.75 -32.63
N MET A 473 14.18 -13.80 -33.15
CA MET A 473 13.67 -12.65 -33.89
C MET A 473 13.15 -13.02 -35.26
N GLN A 474 13.79 -13.98 -35.99
CA GLN A 474 13.34 -14.36 -37.31
C GLN A 474 11.93 -14.97 -37.31
N GLU A 475 11.55 -15.70 -36.28
CA GLU A 475 10.22 -16.30 -36.16
C GLU A 475 9.16 -15.28 -35.68
N SER A 476 9.50 -14.45 -34.71
CA SER A 476 8.63 -13.38 -34.19
C SER A 476 8.47 -12.22 -35.16
N ASN A 477 9.52 -11.90 -35.95
CA ASN A 477 9.50 -10.82 -36.93
C ASN A 477 8.44 -11.00 -38.01
N LYS A 478 8.15 -12.24 -38.44
CA LYS A 478 7.14 -12.47 -39.48
C LYS A 478 5.75 -11.99 -39.06
N GLU A 479 5.38 -12.22 -37.83
CA GLU A 479 4.08 -11.78 -37.30
C GLU A 479 4.06 -10.27 -37.02
N ILE A 480 5.15 -9.73 -36.42
CA ILE A 480 5.34 -8.31 -36.18
C ILE A 480 5.31 -7.52 -37.49
N ILE A 481 6.08 -7.94 -38.47
CA ILE A 481 6.15 -7.31 -39.81
C ILE A 481 4.77 -7.30 -40.47
N ARG A 482 4.03 -8.43 -40.41
CA ARG A 482 2.70 -8.54 -41.01
C ARG A 482 1.71 -7.52 -40.39
N ASN A 483 1.79 -7.30 -39.09
CA ASN A 483 0.86 -6.42 -38.40
C ASN A 483 1.26 -4.94 -38.56
N ILE A 484 2.56 -4.61 -38.50
CA ILE A 484 3.04 -3.25 -38.80
C ILE A 484 2.68 -2.90 -40.26
N LYS A 485 2.92 -3.82 -41.19
CA LYS A 485 2.60 -3.63 -42.60
C LYS A 485 1.11 -3.40 -42.87
N GLY A 486 0.23 -4.03 -42.07
CA GLY A 486 -1.23 -3.80 -42.18
C GLY A 486 -1.69 -2.39 -41.81
N VAL A 487 -0.89 -1.63 -41.08
CA VAL A 487 -1.23 -0.28 -40.61
C VAL A 487 -0.29 0.79 -41.23
N PHE A 488 0.99 0.46 -41.44
CA PHE A 488 2.06 1.33 -41.94
C PHE A 488 2.65 0.74 -43.23
N GLU A 489 1.86 0.74 -44.32
CA GLU A 489 2.21 0.03 -45.58
C GLU A 489 3.54 0.50 -46.23
N GLU A 490 3.88 1.79 -46.12
CA GLU A 490 5.08 2.38 -46.71
C GLU A 490 6.28 2.36 -45.74
N ASP A 491 6.06 2.51 -44.44
CA ASP A 491 7.11 2.75 -43.43
C ASP A 491 7.52 1.50 -42.66
N TYR A 492 6.89 0.35 -42.90
CA TYR A 492 7.12 -0.86 -42.08
C TYR A 492 8.56 -1.37 -42.11
N LEU A 493 9.31 -1.18 -43.22
CA LEU A 493 10.71 -1.58 -43.32
C LEU A 493 11.61 -0.73 -42.43
N ILE A 494 11.35 0.57 -42.36
CA ILE A 494 12.09 1.51 -41.50
C ILE A 494 11.84 1.15 -40.04
N ILE A 495 10.57 0.93 -39.66
CA ILE A 495 10.17 0.62 -38.30
C ILE A 495 10.76 -0.71 -37.82
N THR A 496 10.71 -1.75 -38.66
CA THR A 496 11.27 -3.06 -38.32
C THR A 496 12.80 -3.06 -38.30
N GLY A 497 13.44 -2.34 -39.23
CA GLY A 497 14.89 -2.17 -39.24
C GLY A 497 15.39 -1.41 -38.00
N ALA A 498 14.65 -0.39 -37.55
CA ALA A 498 14.95 0.34 -36.33
C ALA A 498 14.82 -0.55 -35.07
N LEU A 499 13.82 -1.43 -35.03
CA LEU A 499 13.65 -2.40 -33.95
C LEU A 499 14.89 -3.31 -33.83
N GLU A 500 15.39 -3.84 -34.97
CA GLU A 500 16.59 -4.68 -34.97
C GLU A 500 17.85 -3.91 -34.58
N ASP A 501 18.01 -2.68 -35.08
CA ASP A 501 19.16 -1.85 -34.78
C ASP A 501 19.25 -1.51 -33.28
N ILE A 502 18.13 -1.21 -32.63
CA ILE A 502 18.07 -0.91 -31.20
C ILE A 502 18.36 -2.16 -30.37
N ALA A 503 17.69 -3.29 -30.70
CA ALA A 503 17.88 -4.55 -29.99
C ALA A 503 19.35 -5.03 -30.05
N LYS A 504 19.96 -4.99 -31.24
CA LYS A 504 21.38 -5.34 -31.44
C LYS A 504 22.32 -4.42 -30.67
N ASN A 505 22.02 -3.12 -30.62
CA ASN A 505 22.83 -2.17 -29.90
C ASN A 505 22.83 -2.44 -28.38
N LEU A 506 21.68 -2.77 -27.79
CA LEU A 506 21.57 -3.05 -26.37
C LEU A 506 22.48 -4.21 -25.93
N PHE A 507 22.54 -5.30 -26.70
CA PHE A 507 23.41 -6.44 -26.38
C PHE A 507 24.90 -6.19 -26.64
N ILE A 508 25.24 -5.37 -27.66
CA ILE A 508 26.64 -5.15 -28.05
C ILE A 508 27.33 -4.14 -27.10
N VAL A 509 26.61 -3.10 -26.70
CA VAL A 509 27.20 -1.95 -26.00
C VAL A 509 27.15 -2.14 -24.49
N GLU A 510 26.04 -2.67 -23.97
CA GLU A 510 25.84 -2.82 -22.53
C GLU A 510 26.05 -4.28 -22.09
N LYS A 511 27.25 -4.58 -21.59
CA LYS A 511 27.64 -5.93 -21.18
C LYS A 511 26.90 -6.47 -19.97
N THR A 512 26.20 -5.61 -19.21
CA THR A 512 25.43 -5.99 -18.02
C THR A 512 24.02 -6.46 -18.37
N VAL A 513 23.58 -6.22 -19.60
CA VAL A 513 22.27 -6.68 -20.09
C VAL A 513 22.31 -8.19 -20.34
N SER A 514 21.48 -8.94 -19.63
CA SER A 514 21.36 -10.39 -19.78
C SER A 514 20.03 -10.82 -20.40
N GLU A 515 19.02 -9.95 -20.36
CA GLU A 515 17.69 -10.26 -20.87
C GLU A 515 16.99 -9.00 -21.38
N ILE A 516 16.42 -9.08 -22.56
CA ILE A 516 15.63 -8.02 -23.20
C ILE A 516 14.24 -8.55 -23.51
N ASP A 517 13.23 -7.81 -23.10
CA ASP A 517 11.83 -7.99 -23.46
C ASP A 517 11.44 -6.95 -24.50
N ILE A 518 11.17 -7.39 -25.72
CA ILE A 518 10.80 -6.52 -26.83
C ILE A 518 9.30 -6.66 -27.08
N SER A 519 8.60 -5.55 -27.10
CA SER A 519 7.18 -5.52 -27.43
C SER A 519 6.84 -4.45 -28.44
N VAL A 520 5.94 -4.79 -29.35
CA VAL A 520 5.44 -3.90 -30.39
C VAL A 520 3.94 -3.76 -30.22
N ILE A 521 3.51 -2.52 -30.00
CA ILE A 521 2.10 -2.16 -29.85
C ILE A 521 1.67 -1.43 -31.11
N VAL A 522 0.75 -2.02 -31.84
CA VAL A 522 0.24 -1.45 -33.09
C VAL A 522 -1.17 -0.93 -32.87
N ASN A 523 -1.37 0.34 -33.11
CA ASN A 523 -2.67 1.01 -33.12
C ASN A 523 -2.92 1.64 -34.50
N GLU A 524 -4.14 2.06 -34.79
CA GLU A 524 -4.50 2.70 -36.06
C GLU A 524 -3.72 3.99 -36.34
N ASP A 525 -3.35 4.75 -35.28
CA ASP A 525 -2.70 6.06 -35.36
C ASP A 525 -1.20 6.03 -35.07
N PHE A 526 -0.68 4.97 -34.41
CA PHE A 526 0.73 4.91 -34.02
C PHE A 526 1.22 3.47 -33.82
N VAL A 527 2.54 3.30 -33.88
CA VAL A 527 3.23 2.09 -33.44
C VAL A 527 4.22 2.45 -32.32
N VAL A 528 4.32 1.61 -31.29
CA VAL A 528 5.32 1.75 -30.22
C VAL A 528 6.22 0.53 -30.23
N LEU A 529 7.52 0.76 -30.40
CA LEU A 529 8.58 -0.21 -30.17
C LEU A 529 9.08 -0.01 -28.74
N ARG A 530 8.93 -1.01 -27.89
CA ARG A 530 9.33 -0.96 -26.50
C ARG A 530 10.35 -2.03 -26.17
N PHE A 531 11.40 -1.64 -25.49
CA PHE A 531 12.48 -2.49 -25.00
C PHE A 531 12.54 -2.38 -23.48
N ILE A 532 12.36 -3.50 -22.78
CA ILE A 532 12.56 -3.59 -21.34
C ILE A 532 13.76 -4.51 -21.11
N TYR A 533 14.79 -4.05 -20.41
CA TYR A 533 16.01 -4.81 -20.19
C TYR A 533 16.57 -4.59 -18.80
N ASP A 534 17.32 -5.58 -18.32
CA ASP A 534 18.06 -5.54 -17.07
C ASP A 534 19.43 -4.85 -17.23
N GLY A 535 20.28 -4.92 -16.22
CA GLY A 535 21.60 -4.33 -16.23
C GLY A 535 21.67 -2.92 -15.65
N ASP A 536 22.79 -2.26 -15.89
CA ASP A 536 23.00 -0.88 -15.43
C ASP A 536 22.12 0.12 -16.19
N SER A 537 22.03 1.36 -15.67
CA SER A 537 21.25 2.41 -16.34
C SER A 537 21.93 2.83 -17.63
N TYR A 538 21.37 2.44 -18.76
CA TYR A 538 21.89 2.72 -20.08
C TYR A 538 20.77 3.21 -21.00
N ASP A 539 20.93 4.42 -21.53
CA ASP A 539 20.01 5.03 -22.49
C ASP A 539 20.53 4.79 -23.92
N PRO A 540 19.88 3.91 -24.72
CA PRO A 540 20.37 3.59 -26.06
C PRO A 540 20.31 4.80 -27.00
N PHE A 541 19.41 5.75 -26.78
CA PHE A 541 19.18 6.89 -27.66
C PHE A 541 20.23 8.01 -27.50
N LYS A 542 21.04 7.96 -26.43
CA LYS A 542 22.22 8.84 -26.28
C LYS A 542 23.47 8.31 -26.96
N ASN A 543 23.41 7.11 -27.58
CA ASN A 543 24.55 6.49 -28.23
C ASN A 543 24.67 6.95 -29.68
N GLU A 544 25.73 7.72 -29.99
CA GLU A 544 26.01 8.24 -31.34
C GLU A 544 26.14 7.11 -32.39
N LYS A 545 26.66 5.91 -32.00
CA LYS A 545 26.77 4.75 -32.90
C LYS A 545 25.41 4.18 -33.29
N LEU A 546 24.44 4.21 -32.39
CA LEU A 546 23.08 3.81 -32.70
C LEU A 546 22.41 4.85 -33.60
N LEU A 547 22.48 6.11 -33.24
CA LEU A 547 21.89 7.21 -34.01
C LEU A 547 22.49 7.34 -35.40
N GLY A 548 23.72 6.81 -35.60
CA GLY A 548 24.38 6.75 -36.90
C GLY A 548 23.91 5.65 -37.85
N LYS A 549 23.10 4.67 -37.39
CA LYS A 549 22.60 3.58 -38.23
C LYS A 549 21.52 4.05 -39.20
N GLN A 550 21.44 3.40 -40.37
CA GLN A 550 20.57 3.84 -41.47
C GLN A 550 19.11 3.88 -41.09
N HIS A 551 18.57 2.78 -40.54
CA HIS A 551 17.15 2.74 -40.17
C HIS A 551 16.75 3.73 -39.07
N ILE A 552 17.67 4.05 -38.15
CA ILE A 552 17.43 5.10 -37.13
C ILE A 552 17.47 6.49 -37.76
N LYS A 553 18.31 6.71 -38.78
CA LYS A 553 18.31 7.97 -39.53
C LYS A 553 17.03 8.14 -40.34
N ASP A 554 16.59 7.06 -40.98
CA ASP A 554 15.36 7.05 -41.78
C ASP A 554 14.13 7.26 -40.89
N LEU A 555 14.15 6.79 -39.63
CA LEU A 555 13.12 7.13 -38.62
C LEU A 555 12.98 8.63 -38.36
N ASN A 556 14.07 9.42 -38.52
CA ASN A 556 14.00 10.87 -38.34
C ASN A 556 13.18 11.58 -39.45
N GLU A 557 12.88 10.89 -40.55
CA GLU A 557 12.00 11.37 -41.60
C GLU A 557 10.52 11.17 -41.25
N LEU A 558 10.25 10.29 -40.28
CA LEU A 558 8.90 10.00 -39.77
C LEU A 558 8.61 10.85 -38.52
N ASN A 559 7.32 11.08 -38.26
CA ASN A 559 6.90 11.70 -37.00
C ASN A 559 7.08 10.72 -35.84
N HIS A 560 8.12 10.90 -35.03
CA HIS A 560 8.50 9.97 -33.97
C HIS A 560 8.88 10.67 -32.67
N SER A 561 8.91 9.89 -31.58
CA SER A 561 9.47 10.30 -30.29
C SER A 561 10.25 9.16 -29.65
N PHE A 562 11.43 9.47 -29.09
CA PHE A 562 12.21 8.57 -28.24
C PHE A 562 11.99 8.92 -26.79
N ASP A 563 11.93 7.87 -25.92
CA ASP A 563 11.93 8.10 -24.49
C ASP A 563 12.67 6.97 -23.76
N PHE A 564 13.26 7.31 -22.62
CA PHE A 564 14.00 6.39 -21.79
C PHE A 564 13.78 6.73 -20.31
N TYR A 565 13.46 5.69 -19.51
CA TYR A 565 13.43 5.82 -18.06
C TYR A 565 13.83 4.50 -17.38
N ARG A 566 14.21 4.57 -16.11
CA ARG A 566 14.52 3.40 -15.28
C ARG A 566 13.52 3.29 -14.14
N MET A 567 12.94 2.12 -13.97
CA MET A 567 11.98 1.82 -12.91
C MET A 567 12.09 0.36 -12.48
N PHE A 568 12.03 0.07 -11.20
CA PHE A 568 12.13 -1.30 -10.64
C PHE A 568 13.41 -2.06 -11.04
N ASP A 569 14.54 -1.36 -11.13
CA ASP A 569 15.79 -1.90 -11.66
C ASP A 569 15.68 -2.50 -13.07
N MET A 570 14.72 -2.01 -13.84
CA MET A 570 14.56 -2.26 -15.27
C MET A 570 14.74 -0.95 -16.04
N ASN A 571 15.37 -1.05 -17.18
CA ASN A 571 15.47 0.02 -18.15
C ASN A 571 14.33 -0.09 -19.15
N PHE A 572 13.68 1.02 -19.45
CA PHE A 572 12.60 1.14 -20.42
C PHE A 572 13.04 2.12 -21.50
N ALA A 573 13.16 1.60 -22.72
CA ALA A 573 13.45 2.42 -23.90
C ALA A 573 12.34 2.20 -24.92
N TYR A 574 11.80 3.26 -25.48
CA TYR A 574 10.77 3.13 -26.50
C TYR A 574 10.84 4.20 -27.58
N VAL A 575 10.38 3.77 -28.74
CA VAL A 575 10.19 4.61 -29.92
C VAL A 575 8.72 4.59 -30.25
N LYS A 576 8.10 5.75 -30.29
CA LYS A 576 6.74 5.90 -30.78
C LYS A 576 6.76 6.57 -32.14
N VAL A 577 6.20 5.91 -33.13
CA VAL A 577 6.07 6.41 -34.50
C VAL A 577 4.60 6.66 -34.78
N PHE A 578 4.27 7.86 -35.19
CA PHE A 578 2.92 8.27 -35.52
C PHE A 578 2.66 8.11 -37.03
N LYS A 579 1.46 7.72 -37.36
CA LYS A 579 1.01 7.68 -38.74
C LYS A 579 0.88 9.11 -39.27
N ASN A 580 1.46 9.37 -40.45
CA ASN A 580 1.37 10.69 -41.10
C ASN A 580 -0.03 11.01 -41.59
#